data_a67f004cee2b83aa008d98729f0512f9
#
_entry.id   a67f004cee2b83aa008d98729f0512f9
#
_cell.length_a   1.000
_cell.length_b   1.000
_cell.length_c   1.000
_cell.angle_alpha   90.00
_cell.angle_beta   90.00
_cell.angle_gamma   90.00
#
_symmetry.space_group_name_H-M   'P 1'
#
loop_
_entity.id
_entity.type
_entity.pdbx_description
1 polymer ?
#
loop_
_entity_poly.entity_id
_entity_poly.type
_entity_poly.pdbx_seq_one_letter_code
_entity_poly.pdbx_strand_id
1 'polypeptide(L)'
;MDISANLPSLYVKYSQLFQQSILNIGVNWPKFAQMFESSTTTETHVFADRIQQMRQWFGDRQVDNISLRSYSLTNQPFEKTLELDAFNVADNKINAFAPAVQMLTMQATKWADNLFFNPTYGAIPGGTSFVTYDSQPFWSASHPANVDNTTQYPLMANYATGFQLTSANYFTARQQMRAYIGADGLPLNVNPNLLMTGTALESAAIQILQTQWTAPSVALGQNAAGVVQQNPLYGTADLLIVPDMQALNGVIATGNPWILMDSTMPLKPFIYQLREAPVFFFLFSPQSSPMIARHALQMGVHTRGIGGYGPWFGAYLGVG
;
A
#
# COMPACT_ATOMS: atom_id res chain seq x y z
N MET A 1 40.89 -1.46 25.31
CA MET A 1 39.87 -2.50 25.55
C MET A 1 39.90 -3.44 24.33
N ASP A 2 39.96 -4.73 24.56
CA ASP A 2 40.02 -5.68 23.45
C ASP A 2 38.66 -5.69 22.72
N ILE A 3 38.61 -5.13 21.51
CA ILE A 3 37.39 -5.02 20.68
C ILE A 3 36.77 -6.41 20.49
N SER A 4 37.61 -7.43 20.29
CA SER A 4 37.17 -8.78 19.95
C SER A 4 36.35 -9.45 21.07
N ALA A 5 36.62 -9.15 22.33
CA ALA A 5 35.92 -9.74 23.48
C ALA A 5 34.51 -9.18 23.69
N ASN A 6 34.23 -7.94 23.22
CA ASN A 6 32.93 -7.29 23.44
C ASN A 6 31.96 -7.37 22.25
N LEU A 7 32.46 -7.71 21.06
CA LEU A 7 31.66 -7.74 19.84
C LEU A 7 30.46 -8.73 19.87
N PRO A 8 30.60 -9.97 20.41
CA PRO A 8 29.47 -10.88 20.52
C PRO A 8 28.34 -10.33 21.43
N SER A 9 28.72 -9.68 22.52
CA SER A 9 27.75 -9.09 23.45
C SER A 9 27.01 -7.90 22.83
N LEU A 10 27.68 -7.15 21.96
CA LEU A 10 27.08 -6.09 21.15
C LEU A 10 26.06 -6.60 20.15
N TYR A 11 26.40 -7.68 19.45
CA TYR A 11 25.47 -8.32 18.54
C TYR A 11 24.19 -8.73 19.24
N VAL A 12 24.31 -9.39 20.40
CA VAL A 12 23.16 -9.80 21.20
C VAL A 12 22.33 -8.59 21.62
N LYS A 13 22.97 -7.55 22.14
CA LYS A 13 22.30 -6.31 22.57
C LYS A 13 21.56 -5.63 21.41
N TYR A 14 22.20 -5.45 20.26
CA TYR A 14 21.59 -4.79 19.12
C TYR A 14 20.52 -5.65 18.44
N SER A 15 20.69 -6.96 18.39
CA SER A 15 19.68 -7.89 17.93
C SER A 15 18.42 -7.85 18.82
N GLN A 16 18.58 -7.82 20.14
CA GLN A 16 17.48 -7.66 21.08
C GLN A 16 16.78 -6.30 20.90
N LEU A 17 17.57 -5.23 20.77
CA LEU A 17 17.02 -3.89 20.52
C LEU A 17 16.22 -3.85 19.23
N PHE A 18 16.72 -4.48 18.15
CA PHE A 18 16.02 -4.60 16.88
C PHE A 18 14.69 -5.33 17.04
N GLN A 19 14.71 -6.51 17.69
CA GLN A 19 13.50 -7.32 17.90
C GLN A 19 12.45 -6.59 18.77
N GLN A 20 12.87 -5.89 19.81
CA GLN A 20 11.96 -5.09 20.63
C GLN A 20 11.39 -3.89 19.88
N SER A 21 12.22 -3.22 19.08
CA SER A 21 11.82 -2.03 18.35
C SER A 21 10.84 -2.36 17.22
N ILE A 22 11.02 -3.47 16.49
CA ILE A 22 10.16 -3.87 15.38
C ILE A 22 8.71 -4.09 15.82
N LEU A 23 8.50 -4.58 17.05
CA LEU A 23 7.17 -4.82 17.60
C LEU A 23 6.42 -3.53 18.00
N ASN A 24 7.17 -2.44 18.23
CA ASN A 24 6.60 -1.18 18.71
C ASN A 24 6.36 -0.15 17.58
N ILE A 25 6.83 -0.42 16.37
CA ILE A 25 6.69 0.51 15.25
C ILE A 25 5.36 0.22 14.53
N GLY A 26 4.49 1.22 14.50
CA GLY A 26 3.22 1.13 13.79
C GLY A 26 3.42 1.12 12.27
N VAL A 27 2.70 0.24 11.59
CA VAL A 27 2.63 0.12 10.13
C VAL A 27 1.22 0.39 9.63
N ASN A 28 1.09 0.87 8.41
CA ASN A 28 -0.19 1.19 7.80
C ASN A 28 -0.71 0.08 6.88
N TRP A 29 0.19 -0.70 6.28
CA TRP A 29 -0.17 -1.69 5.28
C TRP A 29 -1.30 -2.66 5.70
N PRO A 30 -1.47 -3.10 6.96
CA PRO A 30 -2.57 -4.01 7.32
C PRO A 30 -3.96 -3.43 7.10
N LYS A 31 -4.09 -2.10 7.07
CA LYS A 31 -5.37 -1.42 6.83
C LYS A 31 -5.79 -1.51 5.36
N PHE A 32 -4.83 -1.47 4.43
CA PHE A 32 -5.11 -1.40 2.99
C PHE A 32 -4.62 -2.60 2.18
N ALA A 33 -3.64 -3.36 2.66
CA ALA A 33 -3.09 -4.52 1.96
C ALA A 33 -3.42 -5.83 2.68
N GLN A 34 -3.41 -6.92 1.93
CA GLN A 34 -3.50 -8.28 2.44
C GLN A 34 -2.15 -8.97 2.30
N MET A 35 -1.66 -9.54 3.41
CA MET A 35 -0.39 -10.25 3.40
C MET A 35 -0.59 -11.70 2.94
N PHE A 36 0.35 -12.15 2.08
CA PHE A 36 0.51 -13.53 1.67
C PHE A 36 1.96 -13.97 1.92
N GLU A 37 2.12 -15.10 2.58
CA GLU A 37 3.42 -15.72 2.73
C GLU A 37 3.82 -16.43 1.44
N SER A 38 5.09 -16.29 1.06
CA SER A 38 5.65 -16.89 -0.15
C SER A 38 6.68 -17.96 0.21
N SER A 39 6.62 -19.07 -0.48
CA SER A 39 7.58 -20.17 -0.33
C SER A 39 8.52 -20.32 -1.53
N THR A 40 8.23 -19.66 -2.65
CA THR A 40 8.99 -19.75 -3.89
C THR A 40 9.53 -18.39 -4.35
N THR A 41 10.26 -18.34 -5.45
CA THR A 41 10.74 -17.08 -6.04
C THR A 41 9.60 -16.28 -6.63
N THR A 42 8.63 -16.95 -7.24
CA THR A 42 7.46 -16.33 -7.88
C THR A 42 6.22 -17.06 -7.40
N GLU A 43 5.24 -16.33 -6.88
CA GLU A 43 3.94 -16.87 -6.50
C GLU A 43 2.88 -16.42 -7.49
N THR A 44 1.96 -17.33 -7.79
CA THR A 44 0.79 -17.03 -8.61
C THR A 44 -0.43 -16.85 -7.72
N HIS A 45 -0.95 -15.64 -7.69
CA HIS A 45 -2.18 -15.31 -7.00
C HIS A 45 -3.37 -15.59 -7.90
N VAL A 46 -4.26 -16.46 -7.42
CA VAL A 46 -5.48 -16.85 -8.13
C VAL A 46 -6.67 -16.29 -7.37
N PHE A 47 -7.59 -15.65 -8.09
CA PHE A 47 -8.84 -15.18 -7.52
C PHE A 47 -10.00 -15.42 -8.48
N ALA A 48 -11.17 -15.60 -7.92
CA ALA A 48 -12.38 -15.67 -8.70
C ALA A 48 -12.72 -14.27 -9.19
N ASP A 49 -12.84 -14.10 -10.49
CA ASP A 49 -13.28 -12.84 -11.09
C ASP A 49 -14.67 -12.49 -10.53
N ARG A 50 -15.50 -13.51 -10.39
CA ARG A 50 -16.82 -13.35 -9.83
C ARG A 50 -17.49 -14.69 -9.45
N ILE A 51 -18.36 -14.61 -8.44
CA ILE A 51 -19.39 -15.64 -8.15
C ILE A 51 -20.74 -15.01 -8.47
N GLN A 52 -21.52 -15.66 -9.33
CA GLN A 52 -22.85 -15.18 -9.72
C GLN A 52 -23.79 -15.12 -8.50
N GLN A 53 -24.80 -14.25 -8.58
CA GLN A 53 -25.78 -14.10 -7.51
C GLN A 53 -26.62 -15.38 -7.38
N MET A 54 -27.09 -15.63 -6.14
CA MET A 54 -28.02 -16.74 -5.91
C MET A 54 -29.31 -16.52 -6.69
N ARG A 55 -29.79 -17.57 -7.29
CA ARG A 55 -31.08 -17.60 -8.01
C ARG A 55 -32.10 -18.45 -7.29
N GLN A 56 -33.35 -18.24 -7.58
CA GLN A 56 -34.42 -19.10 -7.10
C GLN A 56 -34.27 -20.53 -7.67
N TRP A 57 -34.34 -21.51 -6.81
CA TRP A 57 -34.18 -22.91 -7.19
C TRP A 57 -35.46 -23.49 -7.74
N PHE A 58 -35.47 -23.85 -9.02
CA PHE A 58 -36.52 -24.62 -9.69
C PHE A 58 -35.86 -25.79 -10.42
N GLY A 59 -36.30 -27.01 -10.12
CA GLY A 59 -35.81 -28.23 -10.78
C GLY A 59 -34.37 -28.58 -10.35
N ASP A 60 -33.53 -28.95 -11.32
CA ASP A 60 -32.15 -29.36 -11.05
C ASP A 60 -31.24 -28.19 -10.72
N ARG A 61 -30.20 -28.44 -9.89
CA ARG A 61 -29.16 -27.45 -9.61
C ARG A 61 -28.40 -27.14 -10.89
N GLN A 62 -28.29 -25.87 -11.24
CA GLN A 62 -27.42 -25.43 -12.32
C GLN A 62 -26.05 -25.13 -11.74
N VAL A 63 -25.03 -25.62 -12.39
CA VAL A 63 -23.62 -25.39 -12.02
C VAL A 63 -23.10 -24.23 -12.85
N ASP A 64 -22.63 -23.19 -12.18
CA ASP A 64 -21.97 -22.07 -12.82
C ASP A 64 -20.46 -22.33 -12.83
N ASN A 65 -19.80 -22.08 -13.95
CA ASN A 65 -18.35 -22.16 -14.03
C ASN A 65 -17.74 -20.92 -13.40
N ILE A 66 -16.84 -21.14 -12.45
CA ILE A 66 -16.04 -20.05 -11.85
C ILE A 66 -14.92 -19.69 -12.82
N SER A 67 -14.92 -18.45 -13.29
CA SER A 67 -13.78 -17.91 -14.02
C SER A 67 -12.69 -17.54 -13.02
N LEU A 68 -11.57 -18.28 -13.06
CA LEU A 68 -10.39 -18.00 -12.26
C LEU A 68 -9.44 -17.13 -13.06
N ARG A 69 -9.02 -16.04 -12.44
CA ARG A 69 -8.02 -15.12 -12.96
C ARG A 69 -6.78 -15.22 -12.10
N SER A 70 -5.62 -15.02 -12.70
CA SER A 70 -4.36 -15.11 -11.99
C SER A 70 -3.36 -14.09 -12.49
N TYR A 71 -2.44 -13.70 -11.63
CA TYR A 71 -1.22 -13.01 -11.97
C TYR A 71 -0.09 -13.43 -11.04
N SER A 72 1.14 -13.24 -11.48
CA SER A 72 2.32 -13.72 -10.75
C SER A 72 3.13 -12.56 -10.21
N LEU A 73 3.60 -12.70 -8.96
CA LEU A 73 4.48 -11.75 -8.30
C LEU A 73 5.83 -12.41 -8.01
N THR A 74 6.92 -11.78 -8.44
CA THR A 74 8.29 -12.25 -8.20
C THR A 74 8.90 -11.49 -7.04
N ASN A 75 9.33 -12.22 -5.99
CA ASN A 75 9.95 -11.66 -4.81
C ASN A 75 11.27 -10.97 -5.15
N GLN A 76 11.46 -9.76 -4.61
CA GLN A 76 12.68 -8.98 -4.73
C GLN A 76 13.43 -8.94 -3.40
N PRO A 77 14.76 -8.97 -3.38
CA PRO A 77 15.55 -8.75 -2.19
C PRO A 77 15.68 -7.25 -1.92
N PHE A 78 15.62 -6.87 -0.64
CA PHE A 78 15.85 -5.51 -0.15
C PHE A 78 16.85 -5.57 1.00
N GLU A 79 17.70 -4.57 1.08
CA GLU A 79 18.69 -4.46 2.14
C GLU A 79 18.95 -2.99 2.53
N LYS A 80 19.43 -2.80 3.73
CA LYS A 80 20.03 -1.57 4.20
C LYS A 80 21.19 -1.88 5.12
N THR A 81 22.39 -1.41 4.77
CA THR A 81 23.60 -1.61 5.54
C THR A 81 24.13 -0.29 6.06
N LEU A 82 24.56 -0.26 7.31
CA LEU A 82 25.23 0.84 7.97
C LEU A 82 26.66 0.43 8.32
N GLU A 83 27.59 1.37 8.19
CA GLU A 83 28.98 1.18 8.56
C GLU A 83 29.30 1.96 9.84
N LEU A 84 30.00 1.31 10.77
CA LEU A 84 30.42 1.86 12.05
C LEU A 84 31.95 1.88 12.11
N ASP A 85 32.53 3.01 12.49
CA ASP A 85 33.96 3.10 12.76
C ASP A 85 34.32 2.26 14.01
N ALA A 86 35.25 1.32 13.83
CA ALA A 86 35.69 0.42 14.90
C ALA A 86 36.44 1.17 16.01
N PHE A 87 37.09 2.30 15.76
CA PHE A 87 37.71 3.12 16.80
C PHE A 87 36.66 3.70 17.75
N ASN A 88 35.54 4.18 17.24
CA ASN A 88 34.45 4.67 18.08
C ASN A 88 33.84 3.57 18.95
N VAL A 89 33.84 2.33 18.47
CA VAL A 89 33.40 1.17 19.25
C VAL A 89 34.43 0.84 20.33
N ALA A 90 35.73 0.91 20.01
CA ALA A 90 36.82 0.71 20.97
C ALA A 90 36.82 1.73 22.09
N ASP A 91 36.49 2.98 21.80
CA ASP A 91 36.37 4.08 22.76
C ASP A 91 35.11 4.00 23.66
N ASN A 92 34.43 2.86 23.66
CA ASN A 92 33.24 2.60 24.44
C ASN A 92 32.03 3.50 24.14
N LYS A 93 31.98 4.08 22.95
CA LYS A 93 30.82 4.86 22.47
C LYS A 93 29.66 3.99 21.98
N ILE A 94 29.57 2.79 22.50
CA ILE A 94 28.61 1.74 22.10
C ILE A 94 27.16 2.22 22.19
N ASN A 95 26.83 2.97 23.24
CA ASN A 95 25.47 3.48 23.42
C ASN A 95 25.10 4.56 22.39
N ALA A 96 26.06 5.19 21.76
CA ALA A 96 25.83 6.19 20.71
C ALA A 96 25.25 5.57 19.42
N PHE A 97 25.40 4.26 19.21
CA PHE A 97 24.88 3.59 18.02
C PHE A 97 23.46 3.01 18.20
N ALA A 98 22.92 2.96 19.41
CA ALA A 98 21.56 2.49 19.66
C ALA A 98 20.49 3.25 18.84
N PRO A 99 20.54 4.59 18.70
CA PRO A 99 19.62 5.31 17.84
C PRO A 99 19.72 4.90 16.35
N ALA A 100 20.93 4.59 15.87
CA ALA A 100 21.11 4.13 14.48
C ALA A 100 20.46 2.77 14.25
N VAL A 101 20.54 1.84 15.22
CA VAL A 101 19.82 0.55 15.15
C VAL A 101 18.32 0.76 15.17
N GLN A 102 17.81 1.68 16.00
CA GLN A 102 16.38 2.01 16.05
C GLN A 102 15.89 2.63 14.73
N MET A 103 16.67 3.53 14.13
CA MET A 103 16.36 4.10 12.81
C MET A 103 16.38 3.03 11.71
N LEU A 104 17.35 2.10 11.74
CA LEU A 104 17.40 0.97 10.82
C LEU A 104 16.16 0.07 10.97
N THR A 105 15.75 -0.21 12.21
CA THR A 105 14.54 -0.97 12.51
C THR A 105 13.30 -0.26 11.97
N MET A 106 13.21 1.06 12.14
CA MET A 106 12.10 1.84 11.62
C MET A 106 12.01 1.74 10.09
N GLN A 107 13.13 1.84 9.38
CA GLN A 107 13.18 1.69 7.93
C GLN A 107 12.78 0.27 7.50
N ALA A 108 13.28 -0.75 8.19
CA ALA A 108 12.94 -2.14 7.92
C ALA A 108 11.45 -2.45 8.12
N THR A 109 10.83 -1.86 9.15
CA THR A 109 9.42 -2.09 9.46
C THR A 109 8.51 -1.33 8.48
N LYS A 110 8.84 -0.07 8.17
CA LYS A 110 8.07 0.75 7.23
C LYS A 110 8.32 0.41 5.76
N TRP A 111 9.28 -0.46 5.47
CA TRP A 111 9.56 -0.91 4.11
C TRP A 111 8.30 -1.46 3.41
N ALA A 112 7.47 -2.21 4.12
CA ALA A 112 6.23 -2.76 3.57
C ALA A 112 5.23 -1.65 3.16
N ASP A 113 5.11 -0.57 3.94
CA ASP A 113 4.27 0.58 3.58
C ASP A 113 4.80 1.26 2.31
N ASN A 114 6.13 1.39 2.20
CA ASN A 114 6.78 2.08 1.08
C ASN A 114 6.69 1.32 -0.24
N LEU A 115 6.58 -0.03 -0.23
CA LEU A 115 6.50 -0.84 -1.45
C LEU A 115 5.40 -0.39 -2.42
N PHE A 116 4.27 0.06 -1.91
CA PHE A 116 3.11 0.42 -2.72
C PHE A 116 3.18 1.84 -3.30
N PHE A 117 3.92 2.73 -2.64
CA PHE A 117 3.98 4.16 -2.97
C PHE A 117 5.33 4.59 -3.52
N ASN A 118 6.30 3.69 -3.57
CA ASN A 118 7.59 3.98 -4.19
C ASN A 118 7.48 3.92 -5.72
N PRO A 119 7.91 4.94 -6.46
CA PRO A 119 7.84 4.97 -7.92
C PRO A 119 8.55 3.81 -8.63
N THR A 120 9.53 3.20 -7.96
CA THR A 120 10.29 2.07 -8.51
C THR A 120 9.53 0.74 -8.37
N TYR A 121 8.74 0.57 -7.33
CA TYR A 121 8.11 -0.71 -6.96
C TYR A 121 6.59 -0.66 -6.97
N GLY A 122 5.98 0.52 -6.83
CA GLY A 122 4.54 0.70 -6.84
C GLY A 122 3.94 0.80 -8.24
N ALA A 123 2.63 0.59 -8.36
CA ALA A 123 1.92 0.80 -9.61
C ALA A 123 1.80 2.29 -9.93
N ILE A 124 2.30 2.66 -11.10
CA ILE A 124 2.18 4.00 -11.66
C ILE A 124 1.09 3.98 -12.73
N PRO A 125 0.15 4.95 -12.73
CA PRO A 125 -0.86 5.05 -13.79
C PRO A 125 -0.23 5.12 -15.18
N GLY A 126 -0.76 4.31 -16.11
CA GLY A 126 -0.21 4.19 -17.46
C GLY A 126 1.12 3.42 -17.56
N GLY A 127 1.70 2.97 -16.42
CA GLY A 127 2.89 2.13 -16.40
C GLY A 127 2.58 0.68 -16.78
N THR A 128 3.58 -0.01 -17.34
CA THR A 128 3.48 -1.43 -17.71
C THR A 128 3.83 -2.37 -16.57
N SER A 129 4.23 -1.85 -15.41
CA SER A 129 4.85 -2.65 -14.34
C SER A 129 3.88 -3.54 -13.56
N PHE A 130 2.59 -3.22 -13.55
CA PHE A 130 1.57 -4.00 -12.85
C PHE A 130 0.32 -4.08 -13.72
N VAL A 131 0.36 -5.00 -14.67
CA VAL A 131 -0.78 -5.35 -15.53
C VAL A 131 -1.66 -6.32 -14.76
N THR A 132 -2.94 -6.02 -14.65
CA THR A 132 -3.93 -6.87 -13.99
C THR A 132 -4.41 -8.00 -14.92
N TYR A 133 -5.29 -8.85 -14.42
CA TYR A 133 -5.83 -10.00 -15.13
C TYR A 133 -6.58 -9.66 -16.44
N ASP A 134 -6.99 -8.41 -16.58
CA ASP A 134 -7.69 -7.88 -17.78
C ASP A 134 -6.74 -7.24 -18.80
N SER A 135 -5.43 -7.45 -18.63
CA SER A 135 -4.36 -6.90 -19.47
C SER A 135 -4.28 -5.37 -19.46
N GLN A 136 -4.92 -4.71 -18.49
CA GLN A 136 -4.79 -3.28 -18.25
C GLN A 136 -3.83 -2.99 -17.09
N PRO A 137 -3.16 -1.82 -17.06
CA PRO A 137 -2.47 -1.35 -15.87
C PRO A 137 -3.45 -1.31 -14.69
N PHE A 138 -2.96 -1.56 -13.47
CA PHE A 138 -3.83 -1.52 -12.29
C PHE A 138 -4.60 -0.20 -12.17
N TRP A 139 -3.95 0.93 -12.42
CA TRP A 139 -4.60 2.24 -12.52
C TRP A 139 -4.90 2.55 -13.97
N SER A 140 -6.13 2.39 -14.39
CA SER A 140 -6.55 2.59 -15.79
C SER A 140 -7.94 3.23 -15.87
N ALA A 141 -8.17 3.95 -16.95
CA ALA A 141 -9.48 4.48 -17.29
C ALA A 141 -10.32 3.52 -18.16
N SER A 142 -9.82 2.30 -18.44
CA SER A 142 -10.38 1.43 -19.48
C SER A 142 -10.41 -0.06 -19.12
N HIS A 143 -10.80 -0.37 -17.87
CA HIS A 143 -11.01 -1.75 -17.45
C HIS A 143 -12.30 -2.33 -18.03
N PRO A 144 -12.27 -3.46 -18.73
CA PRO A 144 -13.49 -4.11 -19.22
C PRO A 144 -14.20 -4.84 -18.07
N ALA A 145 -15.53 -4.77 -18.04
CA ALA A 145 -16.33 -5.56 -17.10
C ALA A 145 -16.26 -7.06 -17.43
N ASN A 146 -16.19 -7.40 -18.71
CA ASN A 146 -16.03 -8.76 -19.20
C ASN A 146 -14.74 -8.85 -20.03
N VAL A 147 -13.74 -9.54 -19.52
CA VAL A 147 -12.44 -9.73 -20.17
C VAL A 147 -12.55 -10.58 -21.44
N ASP A 148 -13.49 -11.54 -21.46
CA ASP A 148 -13.71 -12.44 -22.59
C ASP A 148 -14.52 -11.77 -23.73
N ASN A 149 -15.26 -10.70 -23.41
CA ASN A 149 -15.97 -9.87 -24.38
C ASN A 149 -15.92 -8.38 -23.97
N THR A 150 -14.83 -7.73 -24.31
CA THR A 150 -14.54 -6.35 -23.90
C THR A 150 -15.47 -5.28 -24.45
N THR A 151 -16.31 -5.63 -25.42
CA THR A 151 -17.29 -4.72 -26.03
C THR A 151 -18.71 -4.88 -25.48
N GLN A 152 -18.92 -5.86 -24.60
CA GLN A 152 -20.25 -6.17 -24.07
C GLN A 152 -20.80 -5.07 -23.17
N TYR A 153 -19.91 -4.43 -22.38
CA TYR A 153 -20.26 -3.37 -21.43
C TYR A 153 -19.32 -2.16 -21.61
N PRO A 154 -19.73 -0.98 -21.14
CA PRO A 154 -18.84 0.18 -21.10
C PRO A 154 -17.58 -0.10 -20.29
N LEU A 155 -16.46 0.48 -20.69
CA LEU A 155 -15.22 0.42 -19.94
C LEU A 155 -15.37 1.20 -18.62
N MET A 156 -14.74 0.69 -17.58
CA MET A 156 -14.76 1.27 -16.24
C MET A 156 -13.41 1.88 -15.90
N ALA A 157 -13.41 3.00 -15.21
CA ALA A 157 -12.22 3.71 -14.79
C ALA A 157 -12.03 3.56 -13.29
N ASN A 158 -10.82 3.23 -12.85
CA ASN A 158 -10.41 3.34 -11.45
C ASN A 158 -9.31 4.40 -11.25
N TYR A 159 -9.14 5.27 -12.24
CA TYR A 159 -8.13 6.32 -12.25
C TYR A 159 -8.64 7.58 -12.95
N ALA A 160 -8.31 8.76 -12.41
CA ALA A 160 -8.55 10.04 -13.06
C ALA A 160 -7.43 11.05 -12.74
N THR A 161 -7.02 11.83 -13.76
CA THR A 161 -6.13 12.99 -13.65
C THR A 161 -6.92 14.30 -13.63
N GLY A 162 -6.33 15.38 -13.10
CA GLY A 162 -7.03 16.64 -12.88
C GLY A 162 -8.19 16.50 -11.88
N PHE A 163 -8.10 15.50 -11.03
CA PHE A 163 -9.17 15.07 -10.12
C PHE A 163 -8.77 15.33 -8.66
N GLN A 164 -8.73 16.63 -8.30
CA GLN A 164 -8.37 17.10 -6.97
C GLN A 164 -9.29 16.52 -5.90
N LEU A 165 -8.79 16.32 -4.69
CA LEU A 165 -9.60 15.86 -3.56
C LEU A 165 -10.52 17.01 -3.08
N THR A 166 -11.74 17.00 -3.60
CA THR A 166 -12.85 17.86 -3.22
C THR A 166 -14.05 16.99 -2.81
N SER A 167 -15.02 17.56 -2.07
CA SER A 167 -16.24 16.83 -1.72
C SER A 167 -16.99 16.29 -2.95
N ALA A 168 -17.01 17.05 -4.06
CA ALA A 168 -17.64 16.62 -5.31
C ALA A 168 -16.91 15.44 -5.95
N ASN A 169 -15.59 15.54 -6.08
CA ASN A 169 -14.77 14.50 -6.71
C ASN A 169 -14.73 13.23 -5.85
N TYR A 170 -14.63 13.35 -4.53
CA TYR A 170 -14.75 12.22 -3.61
C TYR A 170 -16.09 11.50 -3.79
N PHE A 171 -17.19 12.23 -3.86
CA PHE A 171 -18.51 11.66 -4.07
C PHE A 171 -18.63 10.99 -5.44
N THR A 172 -18.10 11.61 -6.50
CA THR A 172 -18.06 11.03 -7.85
C THR A 172 -17.28 9.71 -7.89
N ALA A 173 -16.07 9.67 -7.30
CA ALA A 173 -15.29 8.43 -7.19
C ALA A 173 -16.06 7.33 -6.45
N ARG A 174 -16.70 7.70 -5.33
CA ARG A 174 -17.53 6.78 -4.55
C ARG A 174 -18.70 6.22 -5.36
N GLN A 175 -19.37 7.07 -6.14
CA GLN A 175 -20.44 6.64 -7.03
C GLN A 175 -19.94 5.70 -8.13
N GLN A 176 -18.81 6.01 -8.76
CA GLN A 176 -18.20 5.16 -9.79
C GLN A 176 -17.86 3.78 -9.24
N MET A 177 -17.18 3.70 -8.09
CA MET A 177 -16.84 2.42 -7.47
C MET A 177 -18.07 1.58 -7.16
N ARG A 178 -19.14 2.19 -6.67
CA ARG A 178 -20.39 1.48 -6.36
C ARG A 178 -21.18 1.07 -7.59
N ALA A 179 -20.91 1.67 -8.74
CA ALA A 179 -21.53 1.36 -10.04
C ALA A 179 -20.74 0.31 -10.84
N TYR A 180 -19.61 -0.18 -10.36
CA TYR A 180 -18.86 -1.22 -11.06
C TYR A 180 -19.69 -2.49 -11.20
N ILE A 181 -19.65 -3.04 -12.41
CA ILE A 181 -20.38 -4.25 -12.79
C ILE A 181 -19.39 -5.38 -13.12
N GLY A 182 -19.84 -6.59 -12.93
CA GLY A 182 -19.10 -7.78 -13.34
C GLY A 182 -19.40 -8.23 -14.77
N ALA A 183 -18.79 -9.34 -15.16
CA ALA A 183 -18.95 -9.92 -16.50
C ALA A 183 -20.40 -10.31 -16.88
N ASP A 184 -21.30 -10.39 -15.91
CA ASP A 184 -22.73 -10.65 -16.10
C ASP A 184 -23.59 -9.38 -16.11
N GLY A 185 -22.98 -8.19 -16.00
CA GLY A 185 -23.67 -6.91 -15.98
C GLY A 185 -24.31 -6.55 -14.65
N LEU A 186 -24.10 -7.36 -13.59
CA LEU A 186 -24.64 -7.06 -12.27
C LEU A 186 -23.61 -6.31 -11.40
N PRO A 187 -24.06 -5.49 -10.44
CA PRO A 187 -23.17 -4.72 -9.57
C PRO A 187 -22.22 -5.62 -8.78
N LEU A 188 -20.95 -5.22 -8.66
CA LEU A 188 -19.94 -5.88 -7.84
C LEU A 188 -20.11 -5.61 -6.33
N ASN A 189 -21.02 -4.71 -5.96
CA ASN A 189 -21.34 -4.32 -4.59
C ASN A 189 -20.10 -3.77 -3.83
N VAL A 190 -19.22 -3.07 -4.51
CA VAL A 190 -18.08 -2.41 -3.88
C VAL A 190 -18.57 -1.33 -2.91
N ASN A 191 -18.04 -1.34 -1.70
CA ASN A 191 -18.38 -0.35 -0.66
C ASN A 191 -17.13 0.40 -0.18
N PRO A 192 -16.76 1.51 -0.85
CA PRO A 192 -15.58 2.29 -0.47
C PRO A 192 -15.69 2.81 0.95
N ASN A 193 -14.75 2.41 1.81
CA ASN A 193 -14.75 2.68 3.25
C ASN A 193 -13.43 3.20 3.80
N LEU A 194 -12.39 3.34 2.96
CA LEU A 194 -11.10 3.86 3.38
C LEU A 194 -10.60 4.89 2.37
N LEU A 195 -10.32 6.11 2.83
CA LEU A 195 -9.65 7.16 2.06
C LEU A 195 -8.20 7.27 2.52
N MET A 196 -7.27 7.05 1.59
CA MET A 196 -5.83 7.23 1.83
C MET A 196 -5.33 8.47 1.11
N THR A 197 -4.54 9.28 1.80
CA THR A 197 -3.93 10.49 1.24
C THR A 197 -2.52 10.71 1.78
N GLY A 198 -1.69 11.46 1.03
CA GLY A 198 -0.48 12.04 1.57
C GLY A 198 -0.77 13.22 2.52
N THR A 199 0.27 13.69 3.19
CA THR A 199 0.19 14.82 4.16
C THR A 199 -0.33 16.12 3.54
N ALA A 200 -0.06 16.36 2.25
CA ALA A 200 -0.51 17.57 1.55
C ALA A 200 -2.04 17.70 1.44
N LEU A 201 -2.78 16.58 1.45
CA LEU A 201 -4.23 16.55 1.35
C LEU A 201 -4.94 16.29 2.69
N GLU A 202 -4.19 16.21 3.79
CA GLU A 202 -4.74 15.89 5.11
C GLU A 202 -5.88 16.84 5.51
N SER A 203 -5.67 18.15 5.38
CA SER A 203 -6.70 19.16 5.72
C SER A 203 -7.97 18.97 4.88
N ALA A 204 -7.84 18.74 3.57
CA ALA A 204 -8.98 18.52 2.69
C ALA A 204 -9.74 17.24 3.06
N ALA A 205 -9.01 16.16 3.36
CA ALA A 205 -9.59 14.88 3.74
C ALA A 205 -10.36 14.97 5.08
N ILE A 206 -9.79 15.67 6.09
CA ILE A 206 -10.46 15.94 7.36
C ILE A 206 -11.76 16.74 7.14
N GLN A 207 -11.73 17.77 6.30
CA GLN A 207 -12.92 18.55 5.98
C GLN A 207 -14.02 17.71 5.33
N ILE A 208 -13.65 16.76 4.45
CA ILE A 208 -14.63 15.90 3.77
C ILE A 208 -15.21 14.87 4.73
N LEU A 209 -14.39 14.17 5.53
CA LEU A 209 -14.79 12.97 6.25
C LEU A 209 -15.06 13.18 7.75
N GLN A 210 -14.40 14.16 8.38
CA GLN A 210 -14.44 14.31 9.84
C GLN A 210 -15.14 15.61 10.29
N THR A 211 -15.41 16.55 9.37
CA THR A 211 -16.16 17.75 9.71
C THR A 211 -17.65 17.48 9.60
N GLN A 212 -18.33 17.50 10.73
CA GLN A 212 -19.78 17.21 10.82
C GLN A 212 -20.65 18.31 10.20
N TRP A 213 -20.22 19.56 10.31
CA TRP A 213 -20.97 20.74 9.86
C TRP A 213 -20.15 21.53 8.84
N THR A 214 -20.72 21.83 7.70
CA THR A 214 -20.08 22.62 6.65
C THR A 214 -20.84 23.89 6.40
N ALA A 215 -20.15 24.95 5.97
CA ALA A 215 -20.78 26.12 5.43
C ALA A 215 -21.58 25.73 4.17
N PRO A 216 -22.75 26.37 3.93
CA PRO A 216 -23.57 26.09 2.76
C PRO A 216 -22.76 26.33 1.50
N SER A 217 -22.70 25.30 0.62
CA SER A 217 -22.03 25.47 -0.66
C SER A 217 -22.94 26.28 -1.58
N VAL A 218 -22.39 27.33 -2.16
CA VAL A 218 -23.08 28.21 -3.12
C VAL A 218 -23.57 27.45 -4.38
N ALA A 219 -23.05 26.23 -4.60
CA ALA A 219 -23.39 25.39 -5.73
C ALA A 219 -24.84 24.86 -5.76
N LEU A 220 -25.58 24.95 -4.66
CA LEU A 220 -26.98 24.51 -4.60
C LEU A 220 -28.00 25.66 -4.77
N GLY A 221 -27.58 26.84 -5.22
CA GLY A 221 -28.50 27.93 -5.57
C GLY A 221 -29.30 28.54 -4.40
N GLN A 222 -28.92 28.25 -3.16
CA GLN A 222 -29.56 28.82 -1.98
C GLN A 222 -28.67 29.86 -1.33
N ASN A 223 -29.06 31.11 -1.47
CA ASN A 223 -28.50 32.28 -0.75
C ASN A 223 -28.85 32.24 0.73
N ALA A 224 -28.49 31.20 1.45
CA ALA A 224 -28.69 31.14 2.89
C ALA A 224 -27.37 31.53 3.60
N ALA A 225 -27.12 32.82 3.69
CA ALA A 225 -26.07 33.34 4.57
C ALA A 225 -26.35 32.85 6.01
N GLY A 226 -25.42 32.06 6.56
CA GLY A 226 -25.44 31.69 7.99
C GLY A 226 -26.08 30.36 8.36
N VAL A 227 -26.60 29.56 7.43
CA VAL A 227 -27.14 28.23 7.76
C VAL A 227 -26.05 27.19 7.62
N VAL A 228 -25.63 26.63 8.74
CA VAL A 228 -24.69 25.47 8.76
C VAL A 228 -25.46 24.22 8.36
N GLN A 229 -24.95 23.46 7.40
CA GLN A 229 -25.55 22.20 6.94
C GLN A 229 -24.75 21.02 7.43
N GLN A 230 -25.46 19.92 7.70
CA GLN A 230 -24.79 18.65 8.01
C GLN A 230 -24.04 18.17 6.76
N ASN A 231 -22.80 17.79 6.95
CA ASN A 231 -21.98 17.23 5.89
C ASN A 231 -22.47 15.79 5.55
N PRO A 232 -23.02 15.54 4.36
CA PRO A 232 -23.50 14.22 3.98
C PRO A 232 -22.38 13.20 3.80
N LEU A 233 -21.13 13.64 3.72
CA LEU A 233 -19.95 12.78 3.56
C LEU A 233 -19.27 12.43 4.88
N TYR A 234 -19.75 13.04 5.99
CA TYR A 234 -19.23 12.77 7.33
C TYR A 234 -19.29 11.26 7.66
N GLY A 235 -18.16 10.67 8.04
CA GLY A 235 -18.06 9.27 8.45
C GLY A 235 -18.33 8.24 7.32
N THR A 236 -18.33 8.65 6.04
CA THR A 236 -18.59 7.72 4.94
C THR A 236 -17.40 6.84 4.60
N ALA A 237 -16.20 7.17 5.07
CA ALA A 237 -14.98 6.37 5.01
C ALA A 237 -14.07 6.72 6.18
N ASP A 238 -13.20 5.78 6.56
CA ASP A 238 -12.09 6.03 7.47
C ASP A 238 -10.98 6.80 6.75
N LEU A 239 -10.30 7.68 7.47
CA LEU A 239 -9.16 8.43 6.93
C LEU A 239 -7.84 7.79 7.35
N LEU A 240 -6.96 7.54 6.38
CA LEU A 240 -5.60 7.09 6.60
C LEU A 240 -4.61 8.04 5.92
N ILE A 241 -3.81 8.72 6.72
CA ILE A 241 -2.72 9.55 6.21
C ILE A 241 -1.48 8.68 6.04
N VAL A 242 -0.98 8.59 4.81
CA VAL A 242 0.20 7.81 4.44
C VAL A 242 1.24 8.77 3.85
N PRO A 243 2.25 9.18 4.64
CA PRO A 243 3.26 10.13 4.16
C PRO A 243 4.01 9.64 2.91
N ASP A 244 4.20 8.32 2.78
CA ASP A 244 4.89 7.70 1.64
C ASP A 244 4.17 7.95 0.30
N MET A 245 2.86 8.23 0.30
CA MET A 245 2.13 8.62 -0.92
C MET A 245 2.67 9.91 -1.55
N GLN A 246 3.36 10.74 -0.78
CA GLN A 246 4.01 11.94 -1.30
C GLN A 246 5.11 11.60 -2.32
N ALA A 247 5.73 10.43 -2.25
CA ALA A 247 6.72 9.98 -3.22
C ALA A 247 6.14 9.79 -4.64
N LEU A 248 4.83 9.61 -4.76
CA LEU A 248 4.14 9.53 -6.05
C LEU A 248 3.88 10.89 -6.69
N ASN A 249 4.03 12.00 -5.94
CA ASN A 249 3.86 13.34 -6.45
C ASN A 249 4.97 13.65 -7.49
N GLY A 250 4.57 14.14 -8.65
CA GLY A 250 5.49 14.43 -9.76
C GLY A 250 5.87 13.21 -10.62
N VAL A 251 5.56 12.00 -10.18
CA VAL A 251 5.77 10.77 -10.96
C VAL A 251 4.47 10.35 -11.69
N ILE A 252 3.34 10.49 -11.02
CA ILE A 252 2.03 10.08 -11.57
C ILE A 252 1.44 11.18 -12.45
N ALA A 253 1.60 12.43 -12.06
CA ALA A 253 1.21 13.66 -12.79
C ALA A 253 1.61 14.85 -11.93
N THR A 254 1.36 16.08 -12.40
CA THR A 254 1.39 17.27 -11.56
C THR A 254 0.18 17.26 -10.63
N GLY A 255 0.34 16.84 -9.38
CA GLY A 255 -0.74 16.87 -8.39
C GLY A 255 -0.56 15.89 -7.25
N ASN A 256 -1.40 16.01 -6.25
CA ASN A 256 -1.36 15.16 -5.06
C ASN A 256 -2.28 13.96 -5.22
N PRO A 257 -1.78 12.72 -5.13
CA PRO A 257 -2.59 11.52 -5.23
C PRO A 257 -3.43 11.28 -3.98
N TRP A 258 -4.62 10.72 -4.17
CA TRP A 258 -5.46 10.18 -3.13
C TRP A 258 -6.13 8.90 -3.61
N ILE A 259 -6.33 7.96 -2.73
CA ILE A 259 -6.89 6.63 -3.05
C ILE A 259 -8.11 6.39 -2.17
N LEU A 260 -9.24 6.11 -2.81
CA LEU A 260 -10.44 5.61 -2.15
C LEU A 260 -10.54 4.11 -2.39
N MET A 261 -10.76 3.32 -1.35
CA MET A 261 -10.80 1.87 -1.49
C MET A 261 -11.84 1.19 -0.60
N ASP A 262 -12.19 -0.02 -0.97
CA ASP A 262 -12.92 -0.97 -0.14
C ASP A 262 -11.93 -1.92 0.55
N SER A 263 -11.72 -1.69 1.84
CA SER A 263 -10.83 -2.53 2.66
C SER A 263 -11.51 -3.78 3.22
N THR A 264 -12.82 -3.93 3.00
CA THR A 264 -13.64 -5.05 3.52
C THR A 264 -13.80 -6.19 2.53
N MET A 265 -13.30 -6.02 1.32
CA MET A 265 -13.33 -7.08 0.29
C MET A 265 -12.60 -8.34 0.76
N PRO A 266 -13.06 -9.55 0.37
CA PRO A 266 -12.39 -10.82 0.68
C PRO A 266 -10.93 -10.87 0.24
N LEU A 267 -10.61 -10.26 -0.91
CA LEU A 267 -9.26 -9.96 -1.36
C LEU A 267 -9.11 -8.45 -1.48
N LYS A 268 -8.21 -7.89 -0.69
CA LYS A 268 -7.94 -6.44 -0.75
C LYS A 268 -7.27 -6.05 -2.06
N PRO A 269 -7.46 -4.78 -2.52
CA PRO A 269 -6.85 -4.31 -3.77
C PRO A 269 -5.33 -4.28 -3.78
N PHE A 270 -4.70 -4.26 -2.59
CA PHE A 270 -3.25 -4.31 -2.45
C PHE A 270 -2.82 -5.62 -1.82
N ILE A 271 -1.75 -6.22 -2.34
CA ILE A 271 -1.17 -7.47 -1.88
C ILE A 271 0.25 -7.22 -1.38
N TYR A 272 0.51 -7.64 -0.14
CA TYR A 272 1.84 -7.69 0.42
C TYR A 272 2.33 -9.14 0.43
N GLN A 273 3.23 -9.48 -0.50
CA GLN A 273 3.83 -10.80 -0.56
C GLN A 273 5.14 -10.79 0.21
N LEU A 274 5.21 -11.58 1.28
CA LEU A 274 6.37 -11.67 2.16
C LEU A 274 7.03 -13.04 2.01
N ARG A 275 8.29 -13.07 1.56
CA ARG A 275 9.10 -14.28 1.46
C ARG A 275 9.97 -14.49 2.69
N GLU A 276 10.57 -13.42 3.19
CA GLU A 276 11.46 -13.43 4.33
C GLU A 276 11.26 -12.13 5.13
N ALA A 277 10.92 -12.29 6.40
CA ALA A 277 10.78 -11.14 7.30
C ALA A 277 12.12 -10.42 7.48
N PRO A 278 12.13 -9.13 7.87
CA PRO A 278 13.37 -8.39 8.09
C PRO A 278 14.29 -9.09 9.10
N VAL A 279 15.49 -9.45 8.67
CA VAL A 279 16.52 -10.11 9.48
C VAL A 279 17.67 -9.15 9.70
N PHE A 280 18.00 -8.93 10.97
CA PHE A 280 19.15 -8.12 11.37
C PHE A 280 20.44 -8.94 11.32
N PHE A 281 21.50 -8.37 10.77
CA PHE A 281 22.84 -8.94 10.77
C PHE A 281 23.89 -7.94 11.24
N PHE A 282 24.98 -8.45 11.80
CA PHE A 282 26.12 -7.67 12.23
C PHE A 282 27.42 -8.38 11.87
N LEU A 283 28.20 -7.76 10.99
CA LEU A 283 29.49 -8.27 10.57
C LEU A 283 30.60 -7.67 11.43
N PHE A 284 31.11 -8.49 12.34
CA PHE A 284 32.05 -8.05 13.36
C PHE A 284 33.39 -8.85 13.35
N SER A 285 33.61 -9.73 12.38
CA SER A 285 34.85 -10.50 12.32
C SER A 285 36.06 -9.58 12.08
N PRO A 286 37.14 -9.70 12.86
CA PRO A 286 38.39 -8.97 12.62
C PRO A 286 39.00 -9.21 11.23
N GLN A 287 38.66 -10.34 10.62
CA GLN A 287 39.12 -10.75 9.28
C GLN A 287 38.12 -10.37 8.19
N SER A 288 37.05 -9.66 8.50
CA SER A 288 36.08 -9.20 7.51
C SER A 288 36.70 -8.14 6.59
N SER A 289 36.30 -8.16 5.30
CA SER A 289 36.80 -7.19 4.31
C SER A 289 36.64 -5.72 4.75
N PRO A 290 35.50 -5.28 5.31
CA PRO A 290 35.37 -3.90 5.81
C PRO A 290 36.31 -3.56 6.95
N MET A 291 36.57 -4.52 7.85
CA MET A 291 37.47 -4.31 8.98
C MET A 291 38.93 -4.17 8.49
N ILE A 292 39.37 -5.02 7.57
CA ILE A 292 40.73 -4.97 7.02
C ILE A 292 40.93 -3.72 6.15
N ALA A 293 39.97 -3.42 5.28
CA ALA A 293 40.13 -2.35 4.30
C ALA A 293 39.90 -0.95 4.89
N ARG A 294 38.99 -0.78 5.86
CA ARG A 294 38.54 0.53 6.34
C ARG A 294 38.41 0.63 7.85
N HIS A 295 38.84 -0.37 8.61
CA HIS A 295 38.66 -0.46 10.05
C HIS A 295 37.21 -0.23 10.50
N ALA A 296 36.26 -0.84 9.76
CA ALA A 296 34.84 -0.63 9.92
C ALA A 296 34.11 -1.91 10.24
N LEU A 297 33.08 -1.80 11.08
CA LEU A 297 32.08 -2.82 11.38
C LEU A 297 30.84 -2.53 10.57
N GLN A 298 30.15 -3.56 10.10
CA GLN A 298 28.90 -3.39 9.34
C GLN A 298 27.75 -4.04 10.08
N MET A 299 26.64 -3.32 10.14
CA MET A 299 25.35 -3.85 10.58
C MET A 299 24.29 -3.52 9.55
N GLY A 300 23.30 -4.39 9.43
CA GLY A 300 22.26 -4.16 8.44
C GLY A 300 21.04 -5.02 8.67
N VAL A 301 20.10 -4.85 7.77
CA VAL A 301 18.90 -5.65 7.68
C VAL A 301 18.68 -6.05 6.22
N HIS A 302 18.22 -7.25 6.01
CA HIS A 302 17.72 -7.70 4.70
C HIS A 302 16.34 -8.31 4.85
N THR A 303 15.59 -8.29 3.77
CA THR A 303 14.24 -8.85 3.66
C THR A 303 13.96 -9.23 2.21
N ARG A 304 12.98 -10.09 1.98
CA ARG A 304 12.54 -10.46 0.63
C ARG A 304 11.03 -10.45 0.54
N GLY A 305 10.52 -9.82 -0.48
CA GLY A 305 9.09 -9.72 -0.73
C GLY A 305 8.80 -8.77 -1.88
N ILE A 306 7.53 -8.44 -2.08
CA ILE A 306 7.08 -7.49 -3.09
C ILE A 306 5.70 -6.94 -2.72
N GLY A 307 5.40 -5.71 -3.12
CA GLY A 307 4.05 -5.17 -3.20
C GLY A 307 3.40 -5.56 -4.51
N GLY A 308 2.14 -5.95 -4.49
CA GLY A 308 1.36 -6.28 -5.66
C GLY A 308 -0.06 -5.73 -5.56
N TYR A 309 -0.84 -6.01 -6.59
CA TYR A 309 -2.18 -5.48 -6.72
C TYR A 309 -3.15 -6.62 -7.03
N GLY A 310 -4.28 -6.61 -6.32
CA GLY A 310 -5.37 -7.55 -6.47
C GLY A 310 -6.45 -7.04 -7.45
N PRO A 311 -7.73 -7.15 -7.07
CA PRO A 311 -8.82 -6.68 -7.93
C PRO A 311 -8.82 -5.16 -8.04
N TRP A 312 -8.70 -4.65 -9.26
CA TRP A 312 -8.63 -3.22 -9.57
C TRP A 312 -9.87 -2.45 -9.11
N PHE A 313 -11.05 -3.08 -9.18
CA PHE A 313 -12.32 -2.45 -8.80
C PHE A 313 -12.44 -2.14 -7.31
N GLY A 314 -11.56 -2.68 -6.48
CA GLY A 314 -11.52 -2.39 -5.04
C GLY A 314 -10.86 -1.06 -4.68
N ALA A 315 -10.24 -0.35 -5.63
CA ALA A 315 -9.56 0.92 -5.37
C ALA A 315 -9.75 1.90 -6.52
N TYR A 316 -9.78 3.20 -6.20
CA TYR A 316 -9.85 4.32 -7.13
C TYR A 316 -8.78 5.34 -6.81
N LEU A 317 -7.99 5.74 -7.79
CA LEU A 317 -6.92 6.75 -7.66
C LEU A 317 -7.37 8.06 -8.32
N GLY A 318 -7.46 9.12 -7.56
CA GLY A 318 -7.57 10.49 -8.05
C GLY A 318 -6.24 11.23 -7.93
N VAL A 319 -5.89 12.01 -8.93
CA VAL A 319 -4.69 12.87 -8.94
C VAL A 319 -5.11 14.27 -9.36
N GLY A 320 -4.79 15.29 -8.54
CA GLY A 320 -5.16 16.67 -8.81
C GLY A 320 -4.25 17.70 -8.21
#